data_798a12fa5d4a3ab88aece0fe993dbe2e
#
_entry.id   798a12fa5d4a3ab88aece0fe993dbe2e
#
_cell.length_a   1.000
_cell.length_b   1.000
_cell.length_c   1.000
_cell.angle_alpha   90.00
_cell.angle_beta   90.00
_cell.angle_gamma   90.00
#
_symmetry.space_group_name_H-M   'P 1'
#
loop_
_entity.id
_entity.type
_entity.pdbx_description
1 polymer ?
#
loop_
_entity_poly.entity_id
_entity_poly.type
_entity_poly.pdbx_seq_one_letter_code
_entity_poly.pdbx_strand_id
1 'polypeptide(L)'
;MKFLFSLSALLIISHFAHAQTTQRARDLGIPFDGIPGKYNAITDVPGVMVGFKTLISGSGKLVEGKGPVRTGVTVILPKGKTNDGYPAAWFSLNGDGEMTGIPYIEDYGMGYGAIGITNTNSVGIVKDAIGSWNVKHFSKGEFVDYSFGLPVAAETWDG
;
A
#
# COMPACT_ATOMS: atom_id res chain seq x y z
N MET A 1 -12.00 43.09 55.38
CA MET A 1 -12.44 42.21 54.27
C MET A 1 -11.21 41.98 53.39
N LYS A 2 -10.61 40.81 53.51
CA LYS A 2 -9.40 40.40 52.77
C LYS A 2 -9.83 39.47 51.65
N PHE A 3 -9.70 39.89 50.39
CA PHE A 3 -9.92 39.03 49.21
C PHE A 3 -8.65 38.22 48.98
N LEU A 4 -8.73 36.90 49.16
CA LEU A 4 -7.73 35.97 48.72
C LEU A 4 -7.97 35.62 47.22
N PHE A 5 -7.07 36.07 46.37
CA PHE A 5 -6.97 35.58 44.99
C PHE A 5 -6.25 34.25 44.96
N SER A 6 -6.98 33.15 44.78
CA SER A 6 -6.41 31.86 44.46
C SER A 6 -6.03 31.83 43.00
N LEU A 7 -4.73 31.86 42.74
CA LEU A 7 -4.15 31.67 41.38
C LEU A 7 -4.07 30.16 41.10
N SER A 8 -5.06 29.64 40.44
CA SER A 8 -5.05 28.26 39.92
C SER A 8 -4.14 28.23 38.69
N ALA A 9 -2.90 27.74 38.91
CA ALA A 9 -1.97 27.45 37.83
C ALA A 9 -2.50 26.23 37.05
N LEU A 10 -3.08 26.50 35.87
CA LEU A 10 -3.47 25.48 34.91
C LEU A 10 -2.19 24.91 34.28
N LEU A 11 -1.73 23.76 34.76
CA LEU A 11 -0.66 23.01 34.12
C LEU A 11 -1.19 22.42 32.82
N ILE A 12 -0.92 23.10 31.72
CA ILE A 12 -1.11 22.55 30.38
C ILE A 12 0.02 21.54 30.17
N ILE A 13 -0.26 20.29 30.46
CA ILE A 13 0.59 19.18 30.04
C ILE A 13 0.41 19.01 28.53
N SER A 14 1.23 19.70 27.76
CA SER A 14 1.35 19.44 26.33
C SER A 14 1.92 18.02 26.18
N HIS A 15 1.05 17.07 25.90
CA HIS A 15 1.45 15.77 25.41
C HIS A 15 2.04 16.00 24.01
N PHE A 16 3.35 16.17 23.97
CA PHE A 16 4.08 15.97 22.72
C PHE A 16 3.81 14.52 22.30
N ALA A 17 2.86 14.32 21.41
CA ALA A 17 2.78 13.09 20.66
C ALA A 17 4.11 12.96 19.91
N HIS A 18 5.06 12.26 20.50
CA HIS A 18 6.23 11.80 19.76
C HIS A 18 5.65 10.86 18.70
N ALA A 19 5.55 11.36 17.48
CA ALA A 19 5.41 10.46 16.34
C ALA A 19 6.58 9.49 16.48
N GLN A 20 6.29 8.24 16.85
CA GLN A 20 7.29 7.20 16.84
C GLN A 20 7.86 7.18 15.43
N THR A 21 9.05 7.73 15.25
CA THR A 21 9.81 7.54 14.03
C THR A 21 10.06 6.04 13.96
N THR A 22 9.31 5.37 13.10
CA THR A 22 9.46 3.93 12.89
C THR A 22 10.89 3.71 12.41
N GLN A 23 11.72 3.09 13.27
CA GLN A 23 13.10 2.79 12.90
C GLN A 23 13.10 1.85 11.69
N ARG A 24 13.84 2.23 10.68
CA ARG A 24 14.07 1.39 9.52
C ARG A 24 15.21 0.41 9.79
N ALA A 25 15.30 -0.64 9.00
CA ALA A 25 16.33 -1.66 9.16
C ALA A 25 17.76 -1.07 9.14
N ARG A 26 18.03 -0.04 8.31
CA ARG A 26 19.32 0.66 8.30
C ARG A 26 19.60 1.41 9.59
N ASP A 27 18.59 1.99 10.23
CA ASP A 27 18.73 2.71 11.50
C ASP A 27 19.08 1.75 12.65
N LEU A 28 18.73 0.47 12.48
CA LEU A 28 19.09 -0.63 13.39
C LEU A 28 20.46 -1.25 13.09
N GLY A 29 21.21 -0.71 12.13
CA GLY A 29 22.53 -1.21 11.74
C GLY A 29 22.50 -2.48 10.90
N ILE A 30 21.34 -2.88 10.37
CA ILE A 30 21.26 -4.00 9.43
C ILE A 30 21.92 -3.57 8.11
N PRO A 31 22.94 -4.31 7.63
CA PRO A 31 23.64 -3.92 6.42
C PRO A 31 22.77 -4.15 5.18
N PHE A 32 22.79 -3.18 4.27
CA PHE A 32 22.20 -3.27 2.95
C PHE A 32 23.19 -2.70 1.93
N ASP A 33 23.30 -3.34 0.80
CA ASP A 33 24.05 -2.81 -0.32
C ASP A 33 23.37 -1.57 -0.90
N GLY A 34 24.16 -0.77 -1.60
CA GLY A 34 23.71 0.44 -2.27
C GLY A 34 23.57 1.69 -1.38
N ILE A 35 23.39 2.81 -2.02
CA ILE A 35 23.22 4.12 -1.40
C ILE A 35 21.74 4.49 -1.49
N PRO A 36 21.07 4.74 -0.36
CA PRO A 36 19.65 5.10 -0.37
C PRO A 36 19.44 6.48 -1.02
N GLY A 37 18.34 6.64 -1.74
CA GLY A 37 17.85 7.92 -2.19
C GLY A 37 17.28 8.76 -1.04
N LYS A 38 16.72 9.92 -1.38
CA LYS A 38 16.21 10.91 -0.40
C LYS A 38 15.20 10.33 0.60
N TYR A 39 14.33 9.44 0.14
CA TYR A 39 13.26 8.86 0.96
C TYR A 39 13.60 7.44 1.44
N ASN A 40 14.69 6.86 0.94
CA ASN A 40 15.03 5.45 1.12
C ASN A 40 13.80 4.55 0.85
N ALA A 41 13.17 4.76 -0.28
CA ALA A 41 11.91 4.14 -0.68
C ALA A 41 11.82 4.01 -2.21
N ILE A 42 10.93 3.16 -2.71
CA ILE A 42 10.73 2.97 -4.16
C ILE A 42 10.30 4.28 -4.87
N THR A 43 9.73 5.22 -4.14
CA THR A 43 9.37 6.55 -4.64
C THR A 43 10.57 7.47 -4.90
N ASP A 44 11.79 7.04 -4.60
CA ASP A 44 13.00 7.71 -5.07
C ASP A 44 13.21 7.50 -6.59
N VAL A 45 12.59 6.48 -7.17
CA VAL A 45 12.59 6.27 -8.62
C VAL A 45 11.61 7.25 -9.27
N PRO A 46 12.09 8.12 -10.18
CA PRO A 46 11.22 9.10 -10.85
C PRO A 46 10.03 8.43 -11.55
N GLY A 47 8.83 8.93 -11.31
CA GLY A 47 7.59 8.44 -11.91
C GLY A 47 6.89 7.33 -11.12
N VAL A 48 7.56 6.67 -10.19
CA VAL A 48 6.90 5.69 -9.30
C VAL A 48 6.00 6.42 -8.30
N MET A 49 4.75 5.98 -8.21
CA MET A 49 3.79 6.50 -7.24
C MET A 49 3.27 5.36 -6.35
N VAL A 50 3.04 5.67 -5.08
CA VAL A 50 2.48 4.73 -4.11
C VAL A 50 1.32 5.39 -3.39
N GLY A 51 0.23 4.66 -3.27
CA GLY A 51 -0.90 5.01 -2.43
C GLY A 51 -1.26 3.85 -1.51
N PHE A 52 -1.79 4.14 -0.34
CA PHE A 52 -2.27 3.10 0.56
C PHE A 52 -3.48 3.56 1.36
N LYS A 53 -4.26 2.59 1.81
CA LYS A 53 -5.35 2.80 2.76
C LYS A 53 -5.29 1.71 3.82
N THR A 54 -5.13 2.12 5.06
CA THR A 54 -5.20 1.23 6.22
C THR A 54 -6.57 1.34 6.87
N LEU A 55 -7.15 0.21 7.22
CA LEU A 55 -8.42 0.09 7.93
C LEU A 55 -8.14 -0.39 9.35
N ILE A 56 -8.42 0.47 10.31
CA ILE A 56 -8.24 0.18 11.74
C ILE A 56 -9.56 0.50 12.42
N SER A 57 -10.19 -0.51 13.01
CA SER A 57 -11.40 -0.31 13.81
C SER A 57 -11.54 -1.37 14.90
N GLY A 58 -12.21 -1.00 15.99
CA GLY A 58 -12.39 -1.88 17.13
C GLY A 58 -11.13 -2.15 17.95
N SER A 59 -11.28 -2.87 19.05
CA SER A 59 -10.22 -3.26 19.98
C SER A 59 -10.57 -4.59 20.66
N GLY A 60 -9.62 -5.19 21.36
CA GLY A 60 -9.79 -6.44 22.08
C GLY A 60 -9.48 -7.68 21.25
N LYS A 61 -9.98 -8.83 21.69
CA LYS A 61 -9.75 -10.12 21.04
C LYS A 61 -10.49 -10.19 19.71
N LEU A 62 -9.85 -10.79 18.72
CA LEU A 62 -10.46 -11.05 17.42
C LEU A 62 -11.71 -11.96 17.57
N VAL A 63 -12.81 -11.50 17.00
CA VAL A 63 -14.04 -12.25 16.82
C VAL A 63 -14.39 -12.23 15.34
N GLU A 64 -14.41 -13.39 14.72
CA GLU A 64 -14.68 -13.54 13.29
C GLU A 64 -15.97 -12.81 12.88
N GLY A 65 -15.91 -12.06 11.79
CA GLY A 65 -17.01 -11.25 11.28
C GLY A 65 -17.36 -9.99 12.09
N LYS A 66 -16.68 -9.74 13.22
CA LYS A 66 -16.94 -8.57 14.08
C LYS A 66 -15.72 -7.65 14.26
N GLY A 67 -14.51 -8.18 14.12
CA GLY A 67 -13.27 -7.43 14.34
C GLY A 67 -12.56 -7.79 15.64
N PRO A 68 -11.54 -7.05 16.06
CA PRO A 68 -11.11 -5.77 15.49
C PRO A 68 -10.56 -5.92 14.05
N VAL A 69 -10.61 -4.83 13.28
CA VAL A 69 -10.07 -4.78 11.92
C VAL A 69 -8.69 -4.14 11.93
N ARG A 70 -7.73 -4.79 11.27
CA ARG A 70 -6.34 -4.35 11.09
C ARG A 70 -5.88 -4.81 9.71
N THR A 71 -6.30 -4.13 8.68
CA THR A 71 -6.02 -4.53 7.29
C THR A 71 -5.85 -3.31 6.39
N GLY A 72 -5.59 -3.54 5.12
CA GLY A 72 -5.44 -2.44 4.18
C GLY A 72 -5.09 -2.88 2.78
N VAL A 73 -4.82 -1.90 1.95
CA VAL A 73 -4.34 -2.06 0.59
C VAL A 73 -3.24 -1.06 0.31
N THR A 74 -2.19 -1.52 -0.35
CA THR A 74 -1.16 -0.67 -0.96
C THR A 74 -1.24 -0.82 -2.47
N VAL A 75 -1.17 0.30 -3.18
CA VAL A 75 -1.18 0.33 -4.64
C VAL A 75 0.06 1.05 -5.13
N ILE A 76 0.77 0.41 -6.05
CA ILE A 76 1.98 0.94 -6.68
C ILE A 76 1.63 1.21 -8.15
N LEU A 77 2.00 2.38 -8.64
CA LEU A 77 1.97 2.74 -10.06
C LEU A 77 3.43 2.87 -10.54
N PRO A 78 4.02 1.83 -11.16
CA PRO A 78 5.44 1.81 -11.53
C PRO A 78 5.84 2.92 -12.52
N LYS A 79 4.93 3.37 -13.35
CA LYS A 79 5.11 4.46 -14.31
C LYS A 79 4.15 5.64 -14.08
N GLY A 80 3.62 5.79 -12.87
CA GLY A 80 2.64 6.83 -12.56
C GLY A 80 1.26 6.53 -13.18
N LYS A 81 0.48 7.57 -13.41
CA LYS A 81 -0.90 7.45 -13.93
C LYS A 81 -0.92 7.33 -15.47
N THR A 82 -0.32 6.27 -15.95
CA THR A 82 -0.31 5.91 -17.38
C THR A 82 -0.65 4.44 -17.56
N ASN A 83 -1.08 4.07 -18.75
CA ASN A 83 -1.27 2.66 -19.15
C ASN A 83 -0.08 2.11 -19.95
N ASP A 84 1.05 2.82 -19.96
CA ASP A 84 2.26 2.32 -20.61
C ASP A 84 2.79 1.08 -19.89
N GLY A 85 3.22 0.10 -20.68
CA GLY A 85 3.86 -1.09 -20.14
C GLY A 85 5.20 -0.81 -19.48
N TYR A 86 5.58 -1.65 -18.57
CA TYR A 86 6.89 -1.65 -17.91
C TYR A 86 7.49 -3.07 -17.90
N PRO A 87 8.81 -3.23 -18.01
CA PRO A 87 9.45 -4.51 -17.84
C PRO A 87 9.09 -5.11 -16.47
N ALA A 88 8.69 -6.37 -16.47
CA ALA A 88 8.29 -7.07 -15.26
C ALA A 88 8.77 -8.52 -15.29
N ALA A 89 9.14 -9.01 -14.13
CA ALA A 89 9.45 -10.40 -13.86
C ALA A 89 8.93 -10.79 -12.48
N TRP A 90 8.79 -12.05 -12.24
CA TRP A 90 8.35 -12.56 -10.96
C TRP A 90 9.25 -13.68 -10.47
N PHE A 91 9.20 -13.94 -9.20
CA PHE A 91 9.88 -15.05 -8.57
C PHE A 91 9.00 -15.61 -7.44
N SER A 92 8.79 -16.91 -7.44
CA SER A 92 8.08 -17.59 -6.36
C SER A 92 9.07 -18.01 -5.28
N LEU A 93 8.98 -17.40 -4.11
CA LEU A 93 9.73 -17.84 -2.94
C LEU A 93 9.20 -19.19 -2.41
N ASN A 94 7.88 -19.35 -2.43
CA ASN A 94 7.14 -20.56 -2.06
C ASN A 94 5.73 -20.49 -2.66
N GLY A 95 4.90 -21.49 -2.37
CA GLY A 95 3.52 -21.58 -2.85
C GLY A 95 2.46 -21.07 -1.87
N ASP A 96 2.86 -20.44 -0.76
CA ASP A 96 1.93 -20.00 0.31
C ASP A 96 1.39 -18.57 0.07
N GLY A 97 1.49 -18.07 -1.14
CA GLY A 97 1.02 -16.75 -1.51
C GLY A 97 0.22 -16.76 -2.79
N GLU A 98 -0.70 -15.81 -2.93
CA GLU A 98 -1.46 -15.61 -4.16
C GLU A 98 -1.02 -14.32 -4.87
N MET A 99 -0.84 -14.41 -6.19
CA MET A 99 -0.56 -13.27 -7.04
C MET A 99 -1.23 -13.45 -8.40
N THR A 100 -2.01 -12.47 -8.82
CA THR A 100 -2.68 -12.47 -10.14
C THR A 100 -1.77 -11.88 -11.22
N GLY A 101 -2.08 -12.12 -12.49
CA GLY A 101 -1.37 -11.53 -13.64
C GLY A 101 -0.04 -12.20 -13.99
N ILE A 102 0.40 -13.19 -13.23
CA ILE A 102 1.69 -13.85 -13.38
C ILE A 102 1.88 -14.53 -14.74
N PRO A 103 0.92 -15.32 -15.27
CA PRO A 103 1.12 -15.97 -16.58
C PRO A 103 1.40 -14.97 -17.69
N TYR A 104 0.78 -13.79 -17.65
CA TYR A 104 1.03 -12.75 -18.62
C TYR A 104 2.45 -12.17 -18.51
N ILE A 105 2.90 -11.92 -17.29
CA ILE A 105 4.28 -11.44 -17.02
C ILE A 105 5.30 -12.48 -17.48
N GLU A 106 5.04 -13.75 -17.23
CA GLU A 106 5.91 -14.86 -17.62
C GLU A 106 6.06 -14.97 -19.16
N ASP A 107 4.95 -14.84 -19.89
CA ASP A 107 4.95 -14.94 -21.34
C ASP A 107 5.57 -13.72 -22.04
N TYR A 108 5.32 -12.53 -21.53
CA TYR A 108 5.65 -11.27 -22.22
C TYR A 108 6.78 -10.45 -21.57
N GLY A 109 7.15 -10.76 -20.34
CA GLY A 109 8.15 -9.97 -19.61
C GLY A 109 7.69 -8.53 -19.30
N MET A 110 6.39 -8.28 -19.34
CA MET A 110 5.79 -6.94 -19.23
C MET A 110 4.65 -6.93 -18.22
N GLY A 111 4.54 -5.82 -17.49
CA GLY A 111 3.39 -5.47 -16.66
C GLY A 111 2.72 -4.20 -17.14
N TYR A 112 1.46 -3.99 -16.77
CA TYR A 112 0.66 -2.82 -17.12
C TYR A 112 -0.15 -2.33 -15.95
N GLY A 113 -0.28 -1.00 -15.82
CA GLY A 113 -1.11 -0.38 -14.81
C GLY A 113 -0.59 -0.56 -13.38
N ALA A 114 -1.50 -0.67 -12.45
CA ALA A 114 -1.21 -0.73 -11.03
C ALA A 114 -0.87 -2.14 -10.54
N ILE A 115 -0.06 -2.20 -9.49
CA ILE A 115 0.18 -3.39 -8.66
C ILE A 115 -0.50 -3.15 -7.31
N GLY A 116 -1.40 -4.02 -6.90
CA GLY A 116 -2.05 -3.98 -5.59
C GLY A 116 -1.47 -5.03 -4.64
N ILE A 117 -1.35 -4.68 -3.37
CA ILE A 117 -0.94 -5.58 -2.30
C ILE A 117 -1.96 -5.48 -1.18
N THR A 118 -2.50 -6.61 -0.73
CA THR A 118 -3.57 -6.65 0.26
C THR A 118 -3.57 -7.97 1.03
N ASN A 119 -4.51 -8.18 1.95
CA ASN A 119 -4.65 -9.47 2.61
C ASN A 119 -5.15 -10.56 1.64
N THR A 120 -4.92 -11.81 2.02
CA THR A 120 -5.25 -13.01 1.23
C THR A 120 -6.68 -13.01 0.70
N ASN A 121 -7.66 -12.72 1.55
CA ASN A 121 -9.08 -12.79 1.20
C ASN A 121 -9.55 -11.62 0.31
N SER A 122 -8.72 -10.60 0.15
CA SER A 122 -9.06 -9.38 -0.61
C SER A 122 -8.37 -9.29 -1.98
N VAL A 123 -7.52 -10.25 -2.35
CA VAL A 123 -6.80 -10.27 -3.64
C VAL A 123 -7.78 -10.13 -4.81
N GLY A 124 -8.86 -10.90 -4.83
CA GLY A 124 -9.86 -10.86 -5.89
C GLY A 124 -10.54 -9.49 -6.04
N ILE A 125 -10.94 -8.89 -4.93
CA ILE A 125 -11.55 -7.55 -4.90
C ILE A 125 -10.57 -6.46 -5.36
N VAL A 126 -9.31 -6.53 -4.94
CA VAL A 126 -8.29 -5.55 -5.36
C VAL A 126 -7.98 -5.70 -6.84
N LYS A 127 -7.89 -6.92 -7.36
CA LYS A 127 -7.76 -7.17 -8.81
C LYS A 127 -8.89 -6.52 -9.60
N ASP A 128 -10.15 -6.75 -9.18
CA ASP A 128 -11.33 -6.18 -9.83
C ASP A 128 -11.33 -4.64 -9.77
N ALA A 129 -11.01 -4.09 -8.60
CA ALA A 129 -10.92 -2.64 -8.40
C ALA A 129 -9.86 -1.99 -9.30
N ILE A 130 -8.68 -2.61 -9.46
CA ILE A 130 -7.64 -2.12 -10.39
C ILE A 130 -8.14 -2.20 -11.82
N GLY A 131 -8.78 -3.30 -12.22
CA GLY A 131 -9.38 -3.45 -13.54
C GLY A 131 -10.39 -2.34 -13.83
N SER A 132 -11.33 -2.13 -12.93
CA SER A 132 -12.34 -1.07 -13.03
C SER A 132 -11.72 0.34 -13.08
N TRP A 133 -10.68 0.58 -12.30
CA TRP A 133 -9.95 1.86 -12.32
C TRP A 133 -9.24 2.07 -13.66
N ASN A 134 -8.60 1.06 -14.21
CA ASN A 134 -7.94 1.12 -15.52
C ASN A 134 -8.96 1.45 -16.63
N VAL A 135 -10.09 0.76 -16.66
CA VAL A 135 -11.19 1.04 -17.62
C VAL A 135 -11.60 2.50 -17.52
N LYS A 136 -11.91 2.97 -16.33
CA LYS A 136 -12.38 4.33 -16.10
C LYS A 136 -11.38 5.40 -16.54
N HIS A 137 -10.08 5.17 -16.38
CA HIS A 137 -9.06 6.18 -16.59
C HIS A 137 -8.37 6.10 -17.95
N PHE A 138 -8.28 4.91 -18.54
CA PHE A 138 -7.49 4.70 -19.74
C PHE A 138 -8.28 4.21 -20.96
N SER A 139 -9.46 3.61 -20.74
CA SER A 139 -10.31 3.20 -21.89
C SER A 139 -11.02 4.41 -22.46
N LYS A 140 -10.67 4.79 -23.68
CA LYS A 140 -11.27 5.93 -24.41
C LYS A 140 -11.47 5.57 -25.88
N GLY A 141 -12.52 6.12 -26.48
CA GLY A 141 -12.80 5.95 -27.91
C GLY A 141 -13.50 4.63 -28.25
N GLU A 142 -13.34 4.18 -29.47
CA GLU A 142 -14.05 3.00 -30.04
C GLU A 142 -13.67 1.67 -29.38
N PHE A 143 -12.58 1.64 -28.61
CA PHE A 143 -12.08 0.43 -27.97
C PHE A 143 -12.47 0.31 -26.49
N VAL A 144 -13.40 1.11 -26.01
CA VAL A 144 -13.87 1.07 -24.61
C VAL A 144 -14.33 -0.32 -24.20
N ASP A 145 -15.01 -1.03 -25.09
CA ASP A 145 -15.55 -2.37 -24.83
C ASP A 145 -14.50 -3.48 -24.85
N TYR A 146 -13.29 -3.19 -25.33
CA TYR A 146 -12.17 -4.13 -25.41
C TYR A 146 -11.08 -3.86 -24.38
N SER A 147 -11.44 -3.24 -23.30
CA SER A 147 -10.48 -2.96 -22.24
C SER A 147 -10.00 -4.26 -21.61
N PHE A 148 -8.85 -4.73 -22.08
CA PHE A 148 -8.20 -5.92 -21.57
C PHE A 148 -7.17 -5.54 -20.52
N GLY A 149 -7.14 -6.27 -19.43
CA GLY A 149 -6.12 -6.10 -18.41
C GLY A 149 -6.03 -7.30 -17.48
N LEU A 150 -4.81 -7.71 -17.19
CA LEU A 150 -4.49 -8.73 -16.20
C LEU A 150 -3.69 -8.08 -15.07
N PRO A 151 -4.36 -7.25 -14.24
CA PRO A 151 -3.67 -6.53 -13.18
C PRO A 151 -3.05 -7.47 -12.15
N VAL A 152 -1.94 -7.04 -11.58
CA VAL A 152 -1.29 -7.73 -10.49
C VAL A 152 -1.94 -7.31 -9.17
N ALA A 153 -2.51 -8.28 -8.48
CA ALA A 153 -2.90 -8.15 -7.08
C ALA A 153 -2.24 -9.30 -6.32
N ALA A 154 -1.48 -8.96 -5.29
CA ALA A 154 -0.70 -9.87 -4.50
C ALA A 154 -1.13 -9.85 -3.04
N GLU A 155 -0.97 -10.98 -2.38
CA GLU A 155 -1.28 -11.07 -0.97
C GLU A 155 -0.11 -10.67 -0.08
N THR A 156 -0.48 -10.25 1.12
CA THR A 156 0.36 -10.23 2.31
C THR A 156 -0.47 -10.66 3.50
N TRP A 157 0.09 -11.50 4.35
CA TRP A 157 -0.59 -11.93 5.56
C TRP A 157 -0.62 -10.77 6.56
N ASP A 158 -1.79 -10.40 7.04
CA ASP A 158 -1.99 -9.31 8.01
C ASP A 158 -2.62 -9.76 9.35
N GLY A 159 -2.62 -11.06 9.61
CA GLY A 159 -3.03 -11.67 10.86
C GLY A 159 -4.43 -12.28 10.85
#